data_ca9eb923ade0de75e35c07101663fa8c
#
_entry.id   ca9eb923ade0de75e35c07101663fa8c
#
_cell.length_a   1.000
_cell.length_b   1.000
_cell.length_c   1.000
_cell.angle_alpha   90.00
_cell.angle_beta   90.00
_cell.angle_gamma   90.00
#
_symmetry.space_group_name_H-M   'P 1'
#
loop_
_entity.id
_entity.type
_entity.pdbx_description
1 polymer ?
#
loop_
_entity_poly.entity_id
_entity_poly.type
_entity_poly.pdbx_seq_one_letter_code
_entity_poly.pdbx_strand_id
1 'polypeptide(L)'
;MTKRMMIWLQVVVLGVWLSACGESSIEKVEEDDASTGDTQAEAEETENSTGEEGAEDTETEEPKTEEYKVGDTVNFDGLHITLTNVRVSEGGEFDEPQNDKFLLVELDIENTTDESAAISTIMNMKLMDADSYEQDQTILIDDVKGNLDAEISPGKKLKGEIPFDVVDSDYYEFIFEDPFASGQAIWKIEQSDIQQ
;
A
#
# COMPACT_ATOMS: atom_id res chain seq x y z
N MET A 1 25.89 41.10 57.83
CA MET A 1 26.23 40.97 56.42
C MET A 1 25.78 39.59 55.99
N THR A 2 24.58 39.48 55.43
CA THR A 2 23.96 38.20 55.13
C THR A 2 23.81 38.05 53.61
N LYS A 3 24.61 37.17 53.03
CA LYS A 3 24.51 36.82 51.61
C LYS A 3 23.34 35.88 51.44
N ARG A 4 22.29 36.32 50.77
CA ARG A 4 21.18 35.50 50.29
C ARG A 4 21.63 34.73 49.05
N MET A 5 21.73 33.45 49.18
CA MET A 5 22.02 32.49 48.09
C MET A 5 20.70 32.14 47.41
N MET A 6 20.55 32.63 46.22
CA MET A 6 19.35 32.42 45.36
C MET A 6 19.52 31.08 44.62
N ILE A 7 18.77 30.08 45.04
CA ILE A 7 18.76 28.76 44.41
C ILE A 7 17.89 28.85 43.18
N TRP A 8 18.51 28.71 42.01
CA TRP A 8 17.83 28.54 40.74
C TRP A 8 17.36 27.10 40.62
N LEU A 9 16.02 26.94 40.62
CA LEU A 9 15.38 25.66 40.33
C LEU A 9 15.29 25.53 38.80
N GLN A 10 16.19 24.73 38.21
CA GLN A 10 16.10 24.33 36.82
C GLN A 10 15.06 23.20 36.71
N VAL A 11 13.90 23.53 36.14
CA VAL A 11 12.92 22.55 35.72
C VAL A 11 13.41 21.97 34.39
N VAL A 12 13.95 20.74 34.46
CA VAL A 12 14.25 19.94 33.27
C VAL A 12 12.95 19.39 32.74
N VAL A 13 12.43 20.01 31.68
CA VAL A 13 11.34 19.46 30.91
C VAL A 13 11.92 18.32 30.06
N LEU A 14 11.73 17.09 30.50
CA LEU A 14 11.95 15.91 29.66
C LEU A 14 10.88 15.92 28.56
N GLY A 15 11.25 16.37 27.38
CA GLY A 15 10.45 16.15 26.17
C GLY A 15 10.46 14.67 25.82
N VAL A 16 9.34 13.99 26.04
CA VAL A 16 9.10 12.64 25.53
C VAL A 16 8.90 12.80 24.03
N TRP A 17 9.89 12.43 23.26
CA TRP A 17 9.76 12.24 21.82
C TRP A 17 9.00 10.92 21.62
N LEU A 18 7.71 11.01 21.37
CA LEU A 18 6.93 9.92 20.78
C LEU A 18 7.45 9.76 19.35
N SER A 19 8.23 8.70 19.14
CA SER A 19 8.49 8.20 17.79
C SER A 19 7.16 7.72 17.24
N ALA A 20 6.53 8.55 16.43
CA ALA A 20 5.44 8.09 15.58
C ALA A 20 6.09 7.13 14.55
N CYS A 21 5.88 5.82 14.71
CA CYS A 21 5.97 4.91 13.58
C CYS A 21 5.02 5.48 12.52
N GLY A 22 5.54 5.78 11.34
CA GLY A 22 4.74 6.26 10.23
C GLY A 22 3.71 5.18 9.87
N GLU A 23 2.44 5.51 10.03
CA GLU A 23 1.33 4.71 9.55
C GLU A 23 1.04 5.15 8.11
N SER A 24 1.06 4.21 7.17
CA SER A 24 0.79 4.51 5.76
C SER A 24 -0.68 4.91 5.57
N SER A 25 -0.93 5.90 4.75
CA SER A 25 -2.28 6.21 4.29
C SER A 25 -2.64 5.29 3.13
N ILE A 26 -3.62 4.41 3.33
CA ILE A 26 -4.04 3.41 2.33
C ILE A 26 -5.53 3.60 2.10
N GLU A 27 -5.92 3.92 0.86
CA GLU A 27 -7.32 4.12 0.49
C GLU A 27 -7.58 3.76 -0.97
N LYS A 28 -8.79 3.30 -1.27
CA LYS A 28 -9.21 3.04 -2.64
C LYS A 28 -9.42 4.36 -3.37
N VAL A 29 -8.88 4.48 -4.57
CA VAL A 29 -9.13 5.61 -5.48
C VAL A 29 -10.44 5.35 -6.22
N GLU A 30 -11.47 6.17 -5.95
CA GLU A 30 -12.71 6.16 -6.72
C GLU A 30 -12.49 6.93 -8.02
N GLU A 31 -12.73 6.31 -9.18
CA GLU A 31 -12.72 7.01 -10.46
C GLU A 31 -14.01 7.85 -10.58
N ASP A 32 -13.91 9.16 -10.32
CA ASP A 32 -14.98 10.10 -10.60
C ASP A 32 -15.18 10.21 -12.12
N ASP A 33 -16.28 9.68 -12.60
CA ASP A 33 -16.78 9.92 -13.97
C ASP A 33 -17.13 11.42 -14.10
N ALA A 34 -16.27 12.15 -14.79
CA ALA A 34 -16.28 13.61 -14.88
C ALA A 34 -17.61 14.14 -15.42
N SER A 35 -18.47 14.65 -14.55
CA SER A 35 -19.56 15.57 -14.92
C SER A 35 -19.35 16.92 -14.24
N THR A 36 -19.02 17.88 -15.07
CA THR A 36 -18.88 19.32 -14.87
C THR A 36 -20.01 19.92 -14.04
N GLY A 37 -19.66 20.74 -13.03
CA GLY A 37 -20.66 21.59 -12.36
C GLY A 37 -20.08 22.46 -11.24
N ASP A 38 -19.62 23.61 -11.66
CA ASP A 38 -19.30 24.84 -10.94
C ASP A 38 -20.22 25.19 -9.75
N THR A 39 -19.62 25.75 -8.66
CA THR A 39 -20.09 26.93 -7.90
C THR A 39 -19.90 26.84 -6.38
N GLN A 40 -18.91 27.66 -5.92
CA GLN A 40 -18.89 28.59 -4.78
C GLN A 40 -19.30 28.17 -3.36
N ALA A 41 -18.30 28.36 -2.54
CA ALA A 41 -18.18 28.85 -1.16
C ALA A 41 -19.44 29.34 -0.42
N GLU A 42 -19.55 28.98 0.86
CA GLU A 42 -19.72 29.96 1.95
C GLU A 42 -19.47 29.32 3.33
N ALA A 43 -18.70 30.02 4.13
CA ALA A 43 -18.40 29.70 5.52
C ALA A 43 -19.52 30.19 6.44
N GLU A 44 -19.82 29.46 7.51
CA GLU A 44 -20.28 30.06 8.77
C GLU A 44 -19.94 29.18 9.98
N GLU A 45 -19.21 29.80 10.89
CA GLU A 45 -18.97 29.39 12.27
C GLU A 45 -20.26 29.36 13.08
N THR A 46 -20.40 28.43 14.02
CA THR A 46 -20.96 28.78 15.34
C THR A 46 -20.53 27.78 16.42
N GLU A 47 -20.00 28.31 17.47
CA GLU A 47 -19.63 27.70 18.75
C GLU A 47 -20.86 27.18 19.52
N ASN A 48 -20.69 26.17 20.34
CA ASN A 48 -20.72 26.19 21.81
C ASN A 48 -21.38 24.97 22.47
N SER A 49 -20.59 24.32 23.30
CA SER A 49 -20.80 24.04 24.73
C SER A 49 -21.50 22.77 25.20
N THR A 50 -20.70 22.09 26.04
CA THR A 50 -20.99 21.44 27.33
C THR A 50 -21.48 19.97 27.32
N GLY A 51 -20.57 19.07 27.61
CA GLY A 51 -20.37 18.23 28.80
C GLY A 51 -21.44 17.22 29.16
N GLU A 52 -21.02 15.94 29.13
CA GLU A 52 -21.21 15.04 30.27
C GLU A 52 -20.50 13.70 30.00
N GLU A 53 -19.86 13.21 31.04
CA GLU A 53 -19.09 11.95 31.08
C GLU A 53 -20.00 10.75 30.75
N GLY A 54 -19.59 9.98 29.75
CA GLY A 54 -20.09 8.64 29.49
C GLY A 54 -18.91 7.72 29.22
N ALA A 55 -18.80 6.63 29.99
CA ALA A 55 -17.78 5.62 29.87
C ALA A 55 -17.67 5.13 28.42
N GLU A 56 -16.54 5.40 27.79
CA GLU A 56 -16.18 4.86 26.48
C GLU A 56 -15.78 3.41 26.66
N ASP A 57 -16.68 2.55 26.19
CA ASP A 57 -16.36 1.19 25.80
C ASP A 57 -15.45 1.33 24.57
N THR A 58 -14.16 1.17 24.79
CA THR A 58 -13.19 1.16 23.70
C THR A 58 -13.36 -0.18 22.98
N GLU A 59 -14.31 -0.24 22.04
CA GLU A 59 -14.24 -1.24 20.98
C GLU A 59 -12.93 -0.95 20.24
N THR A 60 -11.98 -1.84 20.44
CA THR A 60 -10.80 -1.94 19.60
C THR A 60 -11.35 -2.36 18.23
N GLU A 61 -11.58 -1.41 17.34
CA GLU A 61 -11.79 -1.73 15.93
C GLU A 61 -10.51 -2.42 15.47
N GLU A 62 -10.61 -3.72 15.21
CA GLU A 62 -9.59 -4.43 14.46
C GLU A 62 -9.44 -3.67 13.12
N PRO A 63 -8.20 -3.41 12.64
CA PRO A 63 -8.01 -2.76 11.36
C PRO A 63 -8.74 -3.57 10.30
N LYS A 64 -9.79 -2.99 9.71
CA LYS A 64 -10.44 -3.57 8.54
C LYS A 64 -9.40 -3.55 7.43
N THR A 65 -8.78 -4.67 7.18
CA THR A 65 -8.00 -4.89 5.97
C THR A 65 -9.00 -4.85 4.82
N GLU A 66 -9.05 -3.76 4.09
CA GLU A 66 -9.87 -3.66 2.90
C GLU A 66 -9.25 -4.55 1.82
N GLU A 67 -9.98 -5.56 1.36
CA GLU A 67 -9.58 -6.37 0.22
C GLU A 67 -9.98 -5.66 -1.06
N TYR A 68 -9.00 -5.41 -1.92
CA TYR A 68 -9.19 -4.84 -3.25
C TYR A 68 -9.32 -5.95 -4.30
N LYS A 69 -9.78 -5.61 -5.50
CA LYS A 69 -9.94 -6.53 -6.62
C LYS A 69 -8.99 -6.18 -7.75
N VAL A 70 -8.79 -7.12 -8.65
CA VAL A 70 -8.10 -6.85 -9.93
C VAL A 70 -8.84 -5.72 -10.66
N GLY A 71 -8.09 -4.69 -11.05
CA GLY A 71 -8.60 -3.46 -11.63
C GLY A 71 -8.78 -2.30 -10.65
N ASP A 72 -8.81 -2.55 -9.34
CA ASP A 72 -8.88 -1.48 -8.34
C ASP A 72 -7.55 -0.74 -8.22
N THR A 73 -7.63 0.57 -8.09
CA THR A 73 -6.49 1.44 -7.78
C THR A 73 -6.50 1.80 -6.30
N VAL A 74 -5.36 1.62 -5.65
CA VAL A 74 -5.14 1.95 -4.25
C VAL A 74 -4.13 3.08 -4.16
N ASN A 75 -4.45 4.10 -3.39
CA ASN A 75 -3.48 5.11 -2.98
C ASN A 75 -2.73 4.60 -1.75
N PHE A 76 -1.45 4.33 -1.92
CA PHE A 76 -0.54 3.95 -0.84
C PHE A 76 0.49 5.07 -0.67
N ASP A 77 0.30 5.94 0.30
CA ASP A 77 1.18 7.10 0.59
C ASP A 77 1.49 7.97 -0.65
N GLY A 78 0.49 8.18 -1.52
CA GLY A 78 0.64 8.96 -2.74
C GLY A 78 1.18 8.17 -3.94
N LEU A 79 1.39 6.87 -3.81
CA LEU A 79 1.53 5.95 -4.93
C LEU A 79 0.16 5.39 -5.31
N HIS A 80 -0.31 5.71 -6.50
CA HIS A 80 -1.51 5.09 -7.05
C HIS A 80 -1.12 3.77 -7.72
N ILE A 81 -1.48 2.67 -7.10
CA ILE A 81 -1.11 1.32 -7.51
C ILE A 81 -2.34 0.62 -8.03
N THR A 82 -2.31 0.18 -9.27
CA THR A 82 -3.39 -0.60 -9.90
C THR A 82 -2.87 -1.97 -10.27
N LEU A 83 -3.50 -3.03 -9.76
CA LEU A 83 -3.28 -4.38 -10.29
C LEU A 83 -4.15 -4.52 -11.54
N THR A 84 -3.54 -4.38 -12.73
CA THR A 84 -4.28 -4.23 -13.99
C THR A 84 -4.66 -5.55 -14.62
N ASN A 85 -3.84 -6.58 -14.43
CA ASN A 85 -4.04 -7.88 -15.06
C ASN A 85 -3.30 -8.99 -14.31
N VAL A 86 -3.80 -10.21 -14.46
CA VAL A 86 -3.12 -11.44 -14.02
C VAL A 86 -3.24 -12.48 -15.11
N ARG A 87 -2.13 -13.12 -15.50
CA ARG A 87 -2.14 -14.13 -16.53
C ARG A 87 -1.23 -15.30 -16.20
N VAL A 88 -1.55 -16.46 -16.75
CA VAL A 88 -0.66 -17.63 -16.70
C VAL A 88 0.42 -17.50 -17.76
N SER A 89 1.62 -17.97 -17.45
CA SER A 89 2.66 -18.28 -18.41
C SER A 89 3.22 -19.67 -18.12
N GLU A 90 3.50 -20.41 -19.18
CA GLU A 90 4.21 -21.69 -19.08
C GLU A 90 5.74 -21.51 -19.16
N GLY A 91 6.18 -20.25 -19.18
CA GLY A 91 7.58 -19.89 -19.38
C GLY A 91 8.02 -19.95 -20.84
N GLY A 92 9.33 -19.93 -21.04
CA GLY A 92 9.97 -19.99 -22.36
C GLY A 92 10.81 -21.24 -22.56
N GLU A 93 11.67 -21.19 -23.55
CA GLU A 93 12.56 -22.34 -23.87
C GLU A 93 13.52 -22.70 -22.71
N PHE A 94 13.79 -21.71 -21.83
CA PHE A 94 14.75 -21.84 -20.72
C PHE A 94 14.12 -21.70 -19.33
N ASP A 95 12.83 -21.40 -19.27
CA ASP A 95 12.10 -21.16 -18.04
C ASP A 95 10.98 -22.20 -17.90
N GLU A 96 11.15 -23.15 -16.99
CA GLU A 96 10.12 -24.12 -16.63
C GLU A 96 9.69 -23.88 -15.18
N PRO A 97 8.38 -23.88 -14.85
CA PRO A 97 7.93 -23.73 -13.48
C PRO A 97 8.42 -24.91 -12.63
N GLN A 98 8.80 -24.64 -11.40
CA GLN A 98 9.15 -25.67 -10.41
C GLN A 98 7.91 -26.17 -9.68
N ASN A 99 6.88 -25.31 -9.63
CA ASN A 99 5.54 -25.61 -9.13
C ASN A 99 4.59 -25.89 -10.31
N ASP A 100 3.33 -25.51 -10.21
CA ASP A 100 2.32 -25.87 -11.21
C ASP A 100 2.35 -24.96 -12.44
N LYS A 101 2.66 -23.67 -12.26
CA LYS A 101 2.65 -22.65 -13.33
C LYS A 101 3.35 -21.35 -12.88
N PHE A 102 3.67 -20.50 -13.85
CA PHE A 102 3.96 -19.10 -13.58
C PHE A 102 2.70 -18.26 -13.61
N LEU A 103 2.56 -17.36 -12.63
CA LEU A 103 1.53 -16.34 -12.59
C LEU A 103 2.21 -14.98 -12.75
N LEU A 104 1.83 -14.23 -13.79
CA LEU A 104 2.36 -12.90 -14.04
C LEU A 104 1.33 -11.86 -13.61
N VAL A 105 1.72 -11.05 -12.63
CA VAL A 105 0.89 -9.96 -12.08
C VAL A 105 1.34 -8.65 -12.72
N GLU A 106 0.45 -7.97 -13.45
CA GLU A 106 0.73 -6.69 -14.11
C GLU A 106 0.27 -5.52 -13.24
N LEU A 107 1.18 -4.57 -13.01
CA LEU A 107 0.93 -3.37 -12.24
C LEU A 107 1.12 -2.10 -13.07
N ASP A 108 0.30 -1.08 -12.78
CA ASP A 108 0.49 0.32 -13.14
C ASP A 108 0.67 1.11 -11.84
N ILE A 109 1.81 1.75 -11.66
CA ILE A 109 2.15 2.53 -10.47
C ILE A 109 2.40 3.97 -10.88
N GLU A 110 1.60 4.92 -10.36
CA GLU A 110 1.77 6.35 -10.56
C GLU A 110 2.25 7.02 -9.29
N ASN A 111 3.34 7.74 -9.36
CA ASN A 111 3.80 8.57 -8.26
C ASN A 111 3.10 9.94 -8.32
N THR A 112 2.15 10.19 -7.42
CA THR A 112 1.40 11.46 -7.34
C THR A 112 2.03 12.44 -6.34
N THR A 113 3.13 12.05 -5.68
CA THR A 113 3.86 12.91 -4.74
C THR A 113 4.79 13.89 -5.47
N ASP A 114 5.40 14.80 -4.73
CA ASP A 114 6.41 15.74 -5.21
C ASP A 114 7.86 15.26 -5.02
N GLU A 115 8.05 14.05 -4.47
CA GLU A 115 9.33 13.38 -4.30
C GLU A 115 9.43 12.12 -5.15
N SER A 116 10.65 11.68 -5.47
CA SER A 116 10.87 10.39 -6.14
C SER A 116 10.58 9.22 -5.22
N ALA A 117 9.93 8.18 -5.73
CA ALA A 117 9.65 6.93 -5.01
C ALA A 117 10.44 5.77 -5.61
N ALA A 118 11.11 5.00 -4.78
CA ALA A 118 11.81 3.79 -5.19
C ALA A 118 10.92 2.57 -4.99
N ILE A 119 10.76 1.77 -6.03
CA ILE A 119 10.03 0.48 -5.99
C ILE A 119 11.03 -0.65 -6.13
N SER A 120 10.89 -1.65 -5.28
CA SER A 120 11.60 -2.93 -5.36
C SER A 120 10.60 -4.06 -5.25
N THR A 121 10.54 -4.90 -6.27
CA THR A 121 9.61 -6.04 -6.30
C THR A 121 9.83 -6.97 -5.11
N ILE A 122 11.08 -7.27 -4.77
CA ILE A 122 11.43 -8.16 -3.65
C ILE A 122 11.08 -7.57 -2.29
N MET A 123 11.15 -6.24 -2.14
CA MET A 123 10.91 -5.59 -0.84
C MET A 123 9.46 -5.18 -0.63
N ASN A 124 8.77 -4.84 -1.72
CA ASN A 124 7.45 -4.24 -1.64
C ASN A 124 6.31 -5.19 -2.02
N MET A 125 6.59 -6.35 -2.65
CA MET A 125 5.56 -7.15 -3.30
C MET A 125 5.65 -8.62 -2.91
N LYS A 126 4.49 -9.21 -2.58
CA LYS A 126 4.33 -10.63 -2.24
C LYS A 126 3.08 -11.18 -2.86
N LEU A 127 3.07 -12.49 -3.08
CA LEU A 127 1.88 -13.23 -3.48
C LEU A 127 1.66 -14.37 -2.48
N MET A 128 0.45 -14.47 -1.94
CA MET A 128 0.05 -15.53 -1.01
C MET A 128 -0.99 -16.41 -1.68
N ASP A 129 -1.00 -17.70 -1.36
CA ASP A 129 -2.09 -18.60 -1.74
C ASP A 129 -3.24 -18.59 -0.70
N ALA A 130 -4.30 -19.35 -0.97
CA ALA A 130 -5.48 -19.45 -0.11
C ALA A 130 -5.18 -20.09 1.27
N ASP A 131 -4.07 -20.80 1.41
CA ASP A 131 -3.61 -21.41 2.66
C ASP A 131 -2.58 -20.52 3.39
N SER A 132 -2.40 -19.28 2.90
CA SER A 132 -1.48 -18.28 3.45
C SER A 132 0.01 -18.67 3.33
N TYR A 133 0.38 -19.40 2.30
CA TYR A 133 1.78 -19.61 1.95
C TYR A 133 2.23 -18.59 0.91
N GLU A 134 3.38 -17.96 1.16
CA GLU A 134 4.02 -17.06 0.20
C GLU A 134 4.51 -17.84 -1.01
N GLN A 135 4.19 -17.36 -2.20
CA GLN A 135 4.60 -17.94 -3.47
C GLN A 135 5.94 -17.36 -3.92
N ASP A 136 6.77 -18.15 -4.55
CA ASP A 136 8.12 -17.76 -4.92
C ASP A 136 8.12 -16.75 -6.07
N GLN A 137 8.64 -15.54 -5.81
CA GLN A 137 8.95 -14.60 -6.87
C GLN A 137 10.11 -15.15 -7.70
N THR A 138 9.98 -15.17 -9.01
CA THR A 138 10.98 -15.71 -9.91
C THR A 138 11.44 -14.69 -10.96
N ILE A 139 12.44 -15.04 -11.73
CA ILE A 139 12.94 -14.26 -12.86
C ILE A 139 12.72 -15.09 -14.11
N LEU A 140 11.86 -14.61 -15.01
CA LEU A 140 11.70 -15.17 -16.34
C LEU A 140 12.57 -14.41 -17.34
N ILE A 141 13.18 -15.14 -18.28
CA ILE A 141 14.00 -14.56 -19.35
C ILE A 141 13.10 -14.08 -20.47
N ASP A 142 12.06 -14.84 -20.75
CA ASP A 142 11.11 -14.58 -21.82
C ASP A 142 9.71 -14.24 -21.26
N ASP A 143 8.87 -13.65 -22.07
CA ASP A 143 7.43 -13.40 -21.82
C ASP A 143 7.08 -12.46 -20.67
N VAL A 144 8.02 -11.69 -20.10
CA VAL A 144 7.74 -10.65 -19.08
C VAL A 144 7.81 -9.25 -19.70
N LYS A 145 6.81 -8.43 -19.44
CA LYS A 145 6.74 -7.07 -19.95
C LYS A 145 7.12 -6.04 -18.88
N GLY A 146 8.00 -5.12 -19.28
CA GLY A 146 8.41 -4.02 -18.41
C GLY A 146 9.37 -4.46 -17.29
N ASN A 147 9.54 -3.57 -16.31
CA ASN A 147 10.34 -3.81 -15.12
C ASN A 147 9.79 -2.90 -14.01
N LEU A 148 9.52 -3.46 -12.84
CA LEU A 148 8.99 -2.74 -11.69
C LEU A 148 10.08 -2.33 -10.68
N ASP A 149 11.33 -2.80 -10.83
CA ASP A 149 12.44 -2.36 -9.98
C ASP A 149 13.03 -1.06 -10.53
N ALA A 150 12.51 0.08 -10.07
CA ALA A 150 12.92 1.40 -10.56
C ALA A 150 12.56 2.52 -9.57
N GLU A 151 13.17 3.70 -9.81
CA GLU A 151 12.76 4.96 -9.19
C GLU A 151 11.71 5.66 -10.07
N ILE A 152 10.58 6.06 -9.48
CA ILE A 152 9.51 6.79 -10.16
C ILE A 152 9.59 8.27 -9.76
N SER A 153 9.95 9.14 -10.72
CA SER A 153 9.94 10.58 -10.48
C SER A 153 8.52 11.13 -10.27
N PRO A 154 8.38 12.32 -9.64
CA PRO A 154 7.09 12.98 -9.45
C PRO A 154 6.23 13.04 -10.73
N GLY A 155 4.97 12.66 -10.61
CA GLY A 155 4.00 12.67 -11.71
C GLY A 155 4.29 11.69 -12.86
N LYS A 156 5.14 10.68 -12.62
CA LYS A 156 5.46 9.63 -13.60
C LYS A 156 4.84 8.30 -13.22
N LYS A 157 4.74 7.44 -14.22
CA LYS A 157 4.21 6.09 -14.12
C LYS A 157 5.26 5.04 -14.40
N LEU A 158 5.10 3.90 -13.76
CA LEU A 158 5.86 2.68 -13.98
C LEU A 158 4.88 1.55 -14.26
N LYS A 159 5.14 0.79 -15.33
CA LYS A 159 4.35 -0.40 -15.68
C LYS A 159 5.25 -1.59 -15.86
N GLY A 160 4.78 -2.74 -15.38
CA GLY A 160 5.49 -3.99 -15.58
C GLY A 160 4.74 -5.18 -15.03
N GLU A 161 5.28 -6.34 -15.33
CA GLU A 161 4.82 -7.63 -14.82
C GLU A 161 5.84 -8.18 -13.83
N ILE A 162 5.33 -8.84 -12.80
CA ILE A 162 6.13 -9.60 -11.84
C ILE A 162 5.73 -11.07 -11.90
N PRO A 163 6.67 -11.98 -12.19
CA PRO A 163 6.39 -13.39 -12.28
C PRO A 163 6.54 -14.08 -10.92
N PHE A 164 5.58 -14.94 -10.61
CA PHE A 164 5.62 -15.86 -9.47
C PHE A 164 5.52 -17.30 -9.94
N ASP A 165 6.30 -18.18 -9.36
CA ASP A 165 6.20 -19.64 -9.53
C ASP A 165 5.26 -20.17 -8.44
N VAL A 166 4.05 -20.59 -8.84
CA VAL A 166 2.94 -20.79 -7.91
C VAL A 166 2.42 -22.24 -7.92
N VAL A 167 1.94 -22.69 -6.76
CA VAL A 167 1.08 -23.87 -6.66
C VAL A 167 -0.36 -23.47 -7.02
N ASP A 168 -1.15 -24.44 -7.52
CA ASP A 168 -2.58 -24.21 -7.78
C ASP A 168 -3.31 -23.92 -6.48
N SER A 169 -4.12 -22.84 -6.48
CA SER A 169 -4.87 -22.37 -5.31
C SER A 169 -6.27 -21.90 -5.71
N ASP A 170 -7.22 -21.87 -4.77
CA ASP A 170 -8.57 -21.38 -5.01
C ASP A 170 -8.60 -19.88 -5.34
N TYR A 171 -7.73 -19.10 -4.73
CA TYR A 171 -7.46 -17.69 -4.99
C TYR A 171 -6.03 -17.35 -4.58
N TYR A 172 -5.58 -16.16 -4.95
CA TYR A 172 -4.33 -15.60 -4.45
C TYR A 172 -4.58 -14.21 -3.88
N GLU A 173 -3.67 -13.76 -3.02
CA GLU A 173 -3.63 -12.40 -2.49
C GLU A 173 -2.31 -11.75 -2.90
N PHE A 174 -2.39 -10.71 -3.72
CA PHE A 174 -1.23 -9.87 -4.02
C PHE A 174 -1.14 -8.77 -2.99
N ILE A 175 0.01 -8.64 -2.35
CA ILE A 175 0.26 -7.71 -1.25
C ILE A 175 1.32 -6.70 -1.68
N PHE A 176 1.00 -5.43 -1.53
CA PHE A 176 1.98 -4.35 -1.59
C PHE A 176 2.18 -3.77 -0.20
N GLU A 177 3.44 -3.64 0.22
CA GLU A 177 3.83 -3.08 1.51
C GLU A 177 5.09 -2.22 1.39
N ASP A 178 5.27 -1.27 2.31
CA ASP A 178 6.54 -0.58 2.48
C ASP A 178 7.22 -1.15 3.74
N PRO A 179 8.44 -1.71 3.66
CA PRO A 179 9.13 -2.28 4.80
C PRO A 179 9.50 -1.26 5.89
N PHE A 180 9.39 0.05 5.59
CA PHE A 180 9.71 1.14 6.52
C PHE A 180 8.47 1.83 7.09
N ALA A 181 7.28 1.48 6.61
CA ALA A 181 5.99 1.98 7.08
C ALA A 181 5.09 0.82 7.53
N SER A 182 3.99 1.11 8.20
CA SER A 182 2.99 0.12 8.60
C SER A 182 1.79 0.20 7.66
N GLY A 183 1.23 -0.96 7.37
CA GLY A 183 0.07 -1.11 6.50
C GLY A 183 0.39 -1.90 5.23
N GLN A 184 -0.65 -2.48 4.65
CA GLN A 184 -0.57 -3.31 3.45
C GLN A 184 -1.78 -3.04 2.57
N ALA A 185 -1.58 -2.97 1.27
CA ALA A 185 -2.65 -3.01 0.29
C ALA A 185 -2.75 -4.45 -0.25
N ILE A 186 -3.94 -5.05 -0.17
CA ILE A 186 -4.15 -6.47 -0.50
C ILE A 186 -5.19 -6.58 -1.61
N TRP A 187 -4.79 -7.11 -2.76
CA TRP A 187 -5.69 -7.43 -3.87
C TRP A 187 -5.96 -8.93 -3.88
N LYS A 188 -7.25 -9.28 -3.79
CA LYS A 188 -7.69 -10.64 -3.99
C LYS A 188 -7.82 -10.95 -5.48
N ILE A 189 -7.17 -12.02 -5.92
CA ILE A 189 -7.15 -12.52 -7.29
C ILE A 189 -7.96 -13.82 -7.32
N GLU A 190 -9.17 -13.75 -7.84
CA GLU A 190 -10.00 -14.92 -8.03
C GLU A 190 -9.56 -15.70 -9.28
N GLN A 191 -9.87 -16.99 -9.37
CA GLN A 191 -9.54 -17.80 -10.54
C GLN A 191 -10.16 -17.26 -11.86
N SER A 192 -11.29 -16.53 -11.74
CA SER A 192 -11.94 -15.86 -12.89
C SER A 192 -11.18 -14.65 -13.43
N ASP A 193 -10.27 -14.07 -12.63
CA ASP A 193 -9.49 -12.89 -13.01
C ASP A 193 -8.21 -13.28 -13.77
N ILE A 194 -7.85 -14.57 -13.72
CA ILE A 194 -6.62 -15.10 -14.33
C ILE A 194 -6.85 -15.43 -15.79
N GLN A 195 -6.13 -14.75 -16.67
CA GLN A 195 -6.14 -15.01 -18.11
C GLN A 195 -5.24 -16.20 -18.45
N GLN A 196 -5.76 -17.04 -19.37
CA GLN A 196 -5.06 -18.23 -19.86
C GLN A 196 -4.21 -17.90 -21.09
#